data_f3a31bc336b94675e2c0238330083603
#
_entry.id   f3a31bc336b94675e2c0238330083603
#
_cell.length_a   1.000
_cell.length_b   1.000
_cell.length_c   1.000
_cell.angle_alpha   90.00
_cell.angle_beta   90.00
_cell.angle_gamma   90.00
#
_symmetry.space_group_name_H-M   'P 1'
#
loop_
_entity.id
_entity.type
_entity.pdbx_description
1 polymer ?
#
loop_
_entity_poly.entity_id
_entity_poly.type
_entity_poly.pdbx_seq_one_letter_code
_entity_poly.pdbx_strand_id
1 'polypeptide(L)'
;MLAEVPRSRLAGLVSVSGSGSSHVAILAKAMGVPTVMGVEDLPIHLLEEKPMIVDGFEGLVITYPNKEQLRLYKTTIKQEAAFNEDLEVLKDEPSETIDGERIRLWVNTGLMTDVARSLDRGAEGVGLYRTEVHFMMNDRFPTEEEQRLIYRKHLKAFAPRPVTMRTLDIGGDKALSYFPIEEENPFLGWRGIRVTLDHPEIFLAQVRAMIRANEGIDAYLRIMLPMVSSTGEVDEAQRLISQCYREIVEEGVEVEMPDVGVMIEVPAAVYQAREIVRRVDFLSVGSNDLIQYMLAVDRNNAHVAELYQEFHPAVLHALKTVVDAAHIENKPLGICGEMAGNPSAAILLMAMGYDVLSMNSSNLLMVRLAIRSFKMSKARAMLAKVLTMDNAFLIKSYVEEEMVKAGLPQLVRMRH
;
A
#
# COMPACT_ATOMS: atom_id res chain seq x y z
N MET A 1 17.94 8.23 -16.96
CA MET A 1 17.85 7.09 -17.91
C MET A 1 16.42 6.57 -18.08
N LEU A 2 15.75 5.97 -17.05
CA LEU A 2 14.36 5.48 -17.24
C LEU A 2 13.35 6.61 -17.50
N ALA A 3 13.51 7.75 -16.84
CA ALA A 3 12.65 8.94 -17.01
C ALA A 3 12.81 9.62 -18.39
N GLU A 4 13.82 9.30 -19.14
CA GLU A 4 14.11 9.87 -20.47
C GLU A 4 13.50 9.03 -21.61
N VAL A 5 13.05 7.80 -21.30
CA VAL A 5 12.42 6.91 -22.28
C VAL A 5 10.92 7.19 -22.33
N PRO A 6 10.35 7.56 -23.51
CA PRO A 6 8.92 7.73 -23.64
C PRO A 6 8.15 6.47 -23.22
N ARG A 7 7.10 6.61 -22.41
CA ARG A 7 6.27 5.48 -21.92
C ARG A 7 5.80 4.55 -23.05
N SER A 8 5.48 5.13 -24.21
CA SER A 8 5.03 4.37 -25.39
C SER A 8 6.08 3.43 -26.01
N ARG A 9 7.35 3.61 -25.64
CA ARG A 9 8.45 2.74 -26.09
C ARG A 9 8.91 1.76 -25.03
N LEU A 10 8.40 1.86 -23.80
CA LEU A 10 8.80 1.04 -22.67
C LEU A 10 7.77 -0.09 -22.49
N ALA A 11 8.05 -1.26 -23.06
CA ALA A 11 7.17 -2.42 -23.00
C ALA A 11 7.40 -3.28 -21.75
N GLY A 12 8.60 -3.31 -21.21
CA GLY A 12 8.97 -4.05 -20.00
C GLY A 12 10.33 -3.60 -19.47
N LEU A 13 10.62 -3.91 -18.21
CA LEU A 13 11.89 -3.65 -17.55
C LEU A 13 12.44 -4.96 -16.99
N VAL A 14 13.71 -5.24 -17.27
CA VAL A 14 14.43 -6.37 -16.68
C VAL A 14 15.73 -5.87 -16.07
N SER A 15 16.05 -6.30 -14.85
CA SER A 15 17.31 -5.95 -14.20
C SER A 15 17.98 -7.20 -13.64
N VAL A 16 19.29 -7.31 -13.87
CA VAL A 16 20.14 -8.39 -13.32
C VAL A 16 20.39 -8.18 -11.83
N SER A 17 20.40 -6.92 -11.38
CA SER A 17 20.63 -6.57 -9.98
C SER A 17 19.50 -5.72 -9.42
N GLY A 18 19.38 -5.73 -8.09
CA GLY A 18 18.38 -4.96 -7.36
C GLY A 18 17.13 -5.76 -7.01
N SER A 19 16.36 -5.20 -6.09
CA SER A 19 15.09 -5.75 -5.62
C SER A 19 13.90 -4.95 -6.16
N GLY A 20 12.71 -5.46 -5.96
CA GLY A 20 11.47 -4.75 -6.26
C GLY A 20 11.28 -3.42 -5.52
N SER A 21 12.10 -3.16 -4.50
CA SER A 21 12.16 -1.90 -3.74
C SER A 21 13.14 -0.88 -4.31
N SER A 22 13.93 -1.22 -5.33
CA SER A 22 14.86 -0.27 -5.95
C SER A 22 14.11 0.91 -6.58
N HIS A 23 14.78 2.08 -6.62
CA HIS A 23 14.22 3.31 -7.22
C HIS A 23 13.66 3.10 -8.64
N VAL A 24 14.35 2.27 -9.41
CA VAL A 24 13.99 1.91 -10.78
C VAL A 24 12.74 1.05 -10.81
N ALA A 25 12.63 0.07 -9.91
CA ALA A 25 11.45 -0.79 -9.81
C ALA A 25 10.21 0.00 -9.35
N ILE A 26 10.37 0.88 -8.36
CA ILE A 26 9.29 1.77 -7.88
C ILE A 26 8.79 2.67 -9.02
N LEU A 27 9.70 3.27 -9.78
CA LEU A 27 9.35 4.12 -10.91
C LEU A 27 8.66 3.34 -12.04
N ALA A 28 9.18 2.17 -12.39
CA ALA A 28 8.58 1.31 -13.41
C ALA A 28 7.17 0.84 -13.01
N LYS A 29 6.99 0.46 -11.74
CA LYS A 29 5.68 0.09 -11.17
C LYS A 29 4.71 1.27 -11.20
N ALA A 30 5.16 2.48 -10.87
CA ALA A 30 4.36 3.70 -10.97
C ALA A 30 3.97 4.02 -12.41
N MET A 31 4.84 3.71 -13.37
CA MET A 31 4.57 3.85 -14.81
C MET A 31 3.69 2.72 -15.38
N GLY A 32 3.35 1.69 -14.61
CA GLY A 32 2.61 0.51 -15.06
C GLY A 32 3.38 -0.31 -16.10
N VAL A 33 4.70 -0.44 -15.95
CA VAL A 33 5.58 -1.22 -16.81
C VAL A 33 5.83 -2.59 -16.18
N PRO A 34 5.58 -3.72 -16.88
CA PRO A 34 5.97 -5.05 -16.39
C PRO A 34 7.45 -5.06 -16.03
N THR A 35 7.78 -5.50 -14.81
CA THR A 35 9.14 -5.39 -14.28
C THR A 35 9.56 -6.70 -13.62
N VAL A 36 10.73 -7.20 -13.99
CA VAL A 36 11.37 -8.36 -13.36
C VAL A 36 12.78 -7.95 -12.90
N MET A 37 13.04 -8.11 -11.60
CA MET A 37 14.29 -7.72 -10.96
C MET A 37 15.06 -8.94 -10.47
N GLY A 38 16.40 -8.81 -10.39
CA GLY A 38 17.26 -9.88 -9.87
C GLY A 38 17.34 -11.11 -10.81
N VAL A 39 17.27 -10.90 -12.11
CA VAL A 39 17.41 -12.00 -13.09
C VAL A 39 18.87 -12.39 -13.21
N GLU A 40 19.27 -13.44 -12.53
CA GLU A 40 20.62 -14.00 -12.61
C GLU A 40 20.90 -14.55 -14.01
N ASP A 41 22.17 -14.49 -14.45
CA ASP A 41 22.69 -15.07 -15.70
C ASP A 41 22.03 -14.54 -17.00
N LEU A 42 21.45 -13.33 -16.99
CA LEU A 42 20.88 -12.75 -18.21
C LEU A 42 22.00 -12.26 -19.16
N PRO A 43 22.16 -12.85 -20.35
CA PRO A 43 23.22 -12.47 -21.31
C PRO A 43 22.82 -11.21 -22.08
N ILE A 44 22.79 -10.05 -21.41
CA ILE A 44 22.27 -8.77 -21.94
C ILE A 44 22.85 -8.46 -23.34
N HIS A 45 24.15 -8.68 -23.53
CA HIS A 45 24.86 -8.40 -24.81
C HIS A 45 24.38 -9.27 -26.00
N LEU A 46 23.70 -10.41 -25.73
CA LEU A 46 23.17 -11.28 -26.77
C LEU A 46 21.68 -11.00 -27.07
N LEU A 47 21.05 -10.17 -26.27
CA LEU A 47 19.60 -9.91 -26.31
C LEU A 47 19.23 -8.62 -27.04
N GLU A 48 20.22 -7.84 -27.46
CA GLU A 48 19.99 -6.62 -28.25
C GLU A 48 19.21 -6.94 -29.53
N GLU A 49 18.14 -6.18 -29.78
CA GLU A 49 17.20 -6.37 -30.88
C GLU A 49 16.51 -7.75 -30.98
N LYS A 50 16.59 -8.56 -29.93
CA LYS A 50 15.89 -9.86 -29.90
C LYS A 50 14.53 -9.73 -29.21
N PRO A 51 13.52 -10.48 -29.71
CA PRO A 51 12.24 -10.54 -29.05
C PRO A 51 12.37 -11.21 -27.67
N MET A 52 11.76 -10.58 -26.65
CA MET A 52 11.65 -11.11 -25.30
C MET A 52 10.22 -10.99 -24.80
N ILE A 53 9.85 -11.85 -23.88
CA ILE A 53 8.62 -11.72 -23.08
C ILE A 53 9.04 -11.39 -21.65
N VAL A 54 8.45 -10.34 -21.10
CA VAL A 54 8.63 -9.92 -19.72
C VAL A 54 7.29 -10.05 -19.02
N ASP A 55 7.16 -11.04 -18.17
CA ASP A 55 5.97 -11.27 -17.34
C ASP A 55 6.25 -10.78 -15.93
N GLY A 56 5.78 -9.59 -15.64
CA GLY A 56 5.96 -8.95 -14.33
C GLY A 56 5.07 -9.55 -13.23
N PHE A 57 4.07 -10.36 -13.59
CA PHE A 57 3.22 -11.06 -12.62
C PHE A 57 3.88 -12.35 -12.15
N GLU A 58 4.35 -13.17 -13.10
CA GLU A 58 5.03 -14.43 -12.80
C GLU A 58 6.52 -14.23 -12.43
N GLY A 59 7.04 -13.00 -12.57
CA GLY A 59 8.48 -12.75 -12.40
C GLY A 59 9.34 -13.46 -13.46
N LEU A 60 8.78 -13.71 -14.63
CA LEU A 60 9.39 -14.54 -15.68
C LEU A 60 9.92 -13.68 -16.84
N VAL A 61 11.13 -14.01 -17.28
CA VAL A 61 11.70 -13.47 -18.52
C VAL A 61 11.97 -14.61 -19.48
N ILE A 62 11.33 -14.59 -20.64
CA ILE A 62 11.56 -15.58 -21.70
C ILE A 62 12.41 -14.94 -22.78
N THR A 63 13.66 -15.37 -22.89
CA THR A 63 14.57 -14.99 -23.96
C THR A 63 14.36 -15.93 -25.15
N TYR A 64 14.41 -15.39 -26.36
CA TYR A 64 14.18 -16.18 -27.61
C TYR A 64 12.86 -16.95 -27.61
N PRO A 65 11.70 -16.31 -27.35
CA PRO A 65 10.42 -16.99 -27.32
C PRO A 65 10.11 -17.63 -28.69
N ASN A 66 9.58 -18.85 -28.67
CA ASN A 66 9.11 -19.51 -29.86
C ASN A 66 7.79 -18.88 -30.38
N LYS A 67 7.35 -19.27 -31.59
CA LYS A 67 6.15 -18.71 -32.21
C LYS A 67 4.87 -18.95 -31.41
N GLU A 68 4.78 -20.07 -30.71
CA GLU A 68 3.63 -20.45 -29.90
C GLU A 68 3.58 -19.59 -28.63
N GLN A 69 4.70 -19.41 -27.92
CA GLN A 69 4.82 -18.53 -26.77
C GLN A 69 4.46 -17.08 -27.13
N LEU A 70 5.01 -16.57 -28.23
CA LEU A 70 4.67 -15.22 -28.71
C LEU A 70 3.17 -15.07 -29.03
N ARG A 71 2.55 -16.11 -29.62
CA ARG A 71 1.12 -16.09 -29.91
C ARG A 71 0.30 -16.10 -28.62
N LEU A 72 0.67 -16.96 -27.66
CA LEU A 72 0.01 -17.05 -26.37
C LEU A 72 0.02 -15.70 -25.65
N TYR A 73 1.22 -15.12 -25.43
CA TYR A 73 1.34 -13.85 -24.71
C TYR A 73 0.69 -12.66 -25.46
N LYS A 74 0.72 -12.63 -26.78
CA LYS A 74 -0.04 -11.63 -27.55
C LYS A 74 -1.54 -11.76 -27.35
N THR A 75 -2.05 -12.98 -27.18
CA THR A 75 -3.47 -13.21 -26.90
C THR A 75 -3.81 -12.78 -25.48
N THR A 76 -2.95 -13.14 -24.49
CA THR A 76 -3.10 -12.70 -23.09
C THR A 76 -3.13 -11.18 -23.00
N ILE A 77 -2.18 -10.47 -23.61
CA ILE A 77 -2.14 -8.99 -23.61
C ILE A 77 -3.44 -8.38 -24.18
N LYS A 78 -3.97 -8.97 -25.25
CA LYS A 78 -5.25 -8.49 -25.83
C LYS A 78 -6.43 -8.74 -24.91
N GLN A 79 -6.46 -9.90 -24.25
CA GLN A 79 -7.51 -10.23 -23.29
C GLN A 79 -7.46 -9.32 -22.07
N GLU A 80 -6.25 -9.04 -21.55
CA GLU A 80 -6.04 -8.08 -20.47
C GLU A 80 -6.47 -6.66 -20.84
N ALA A 81 -6.11 -6.22 -22.05
CA ALA A 81 -6.52 -4.90 -22.55
C ALA A 81 -8.04 -4.77 -22.64
N ALA A 82 -8.72 -5.78 -23.21
CA ALA A 82 -10.18 -5.81 -23.29
C ALA A 82 -10.83 -5.84 -21.90
N PHE A 83 -10.30 -6.66 -20.98
CA PHE A 83 -10.79 -6.71 -19.60
C PHE A 83 -10.59 -5.38 -18.88
N ASN A 84 -9.47 -4.70 -19.09
CA ASN A 84 -9.24 -3.37 -18.50
C ASN A 84 -10.21 -2.32 -19.07
N GLU A 85 -10.58 -2.38 -20.36
CA GLU A 85 -11.63 -1.53 -20.94
C GLU A 85 -13.00 -1.81 -20.29
N ASP A 86 -13.34 -3.07 -20.08
CA ASP A 86 -14.58 -3.45 -19.37
C ASP A 86 -14.60 -2.95 -17.93
N LEU A 87 -13.44 -2.90 -17.27
CA LEU A 87 -13.31 -2.37 -15.90
C LEU A 87 -13.51 -0.84 -15.84
N GLU A 88 -13.16 -0.08 -16.89
CA GLU A 88 -13.30 1.38 -16.89
C GLU A 88 -14.73 1.85 -16.68
N VAL A 89 -15.73 1.05 -17.05
CA VAL A 89 -17.17 1.33 -16.80
C VAL A 89 -17.45 1.46 -15.29
N LEU A 90 -16.63 0.79 -14.45
CA LEU A 90 -16.83 0.76 -13.00
C LEU A 90 -16.22 1.97 -12.28
N LYS A 91 -15.50 2.86 -12.95
CA LYS A 91 -14.74 3.92 -12.28
C LYS A 91 -15.62 4.87 -11.45
N ASP A 92 -16.82 5.16 -11.91
CA ASP A 92 -17.78 6.06 -11.28
C ASP A 92 -18.81 5.32 -10.43
N GLU A 93 -18.76 3.98 -10.41
CA GLU A 93 -19.67 3.15 -9.66
C GLU A 93 -19.27 3.04 -8.18
N PRO A 94 -20.21 3.03 -7.22
CA PRO A 94 -19.88 2.86 -5.82
C PRO A 94 -19.32 1.45 -5.56
N SER A 95 -18.37 1.35 -4.63
CA SER A 95 -17.84 0.07 -4.15
C SER A 95 -18.79 -0.52 -3.11
N GLU A 96 -19.83 -1.19 -3.60
CA GLU A 96 -20.95 -1.68 -2.80
C GLU A 96 -21.24 -3.13 -3.16
N THR A 97 -21.49 -3.97 -2.16
CA THR A 97 -21.87 -5.37 -2.36
C THR A 97 -23.27 -5.48 -2.96
N ILE A 98 -23.62 -6.68 -3.46
CA ILE A 98 -24.96 -6.94 -4.04
C ILE A 98 -26.10 -6.66 -3.02
N ASP A 99 -25.82 -6.83 -1.73
CA ASP A 99 -26.77 -6.61 -0.62
C ASP A 99 -26.60 -5.25 0.08
N GLY A 100 -25.88 -4.29 -0.56
CA GLY A 100 -25.91 -2.87 -0.20
C GLY A 100 -24.88 -2.43 0.86
N GLU A 101 -23.89 -3.26 1.20
CA GLU A 101 -22.82 -2.88 2.10
C GLU A 101 -21.70 -2.14 1.36
N ARG A 102 -21.38 -0.93 1.78
CA ARG A 102 -20.38 -0.07 1.12
C ARG A 102 -19.00 -0.20 1.76
N ILE A 103 -17.99 -0.36 0.91
CA ILE A 103 -16.57 -0.39 1.30
C ILE A 103 -15.87 0.74 0.56
N ARG A 104 -15.12 1.60 1.27
CA ARG A 104 -14.41 2.71 0.64
C ARG A 104 -13.11 2.21 0.02
N LEU A 105 -12.88 2.57 -1.23
CA LEU A 105 -11.64 2.26 -1.95
C LEU A 105 -10.77 3.50 -2.06
N TRP A 106 -9.67 3.48 -1.35
CA TRP A 106 -8.67 4.54 -1.35
C TRP A 106 -7.39 4.08 -2.05
N VAL A 107 -6.48 5.02 -2.27
CA VAL A 107 -5.22 4.75 -2.96
C VAL A 107 -4.00 4.99 -2.09
N ASN A 108 -2.92 4.28 -2.43
CA ASN A 108 -1.58 4.54 -1.94
C ASN A 108 -0.86 5.42 -2.96
N THR A 109 -0.28 6.52 -2.52
CA THR A 109 0.46 7.46 -3.37
C THR A 109 1.81 7.79 -2.75
N GLY A 110 2.75 8.25 -3.58
CA GLY A 110 4.06 8.74 -3.15
C GLY A 110 4.53 9.91 -4.01
N LEU A 111 4.06 9.99 -5.25
CA LEU A 111 4.43 11.02 -6.21
C LEU A 111 3.20 11.72 -6.77
N MET A 112 3.37 12.96 -7.24
CA MET A 112 2.30 13.72 -7.92
C MET A 112 1.81 13.05 -9.20
N THR A 113 2.65 12.25 -9.86
CA THR A 113 2.28 11.46 -11.03
C THR A 113 1.19 10.41 -10.75
N ASP A 114 1.08 9.97 -9.50
CA ASP A 114 0.08 8.98 -9.08
C ASP A 114 -1.32 9.60 -8.96
N VAL A 115 -1.39 10.91 -8.70
CA VAL A 115 -2.64 11.62 -8.36
C VAL A 115 -3.65 11.57 -9.50
N ALA A 116 -3.25 11.98 -10.69
CA ALA A 116 -4.15 12.04 -11.84
C ALA A 116 -4.74 10.66 -12.17
N ARG A 117 -3.91 9.63 -12.19
CA ARG A 117 -4.32 8.24 -12.43
C ARG A 117 -5.26 7.73 -11.32
N SER A 118 -4.99 8.09 -10.07
CA SER A 118 -5.83 7.70 -8.92
C SER A 118 -7.23 8.28 -9.01
N LEU A 119 -7.33 9.57 -9.34
CA LEU A 119 -8.61 10.26 -9.50
C LEU A 119 -9.39 9.74 -10.71
N ASP A 120 -8.69 9.51 -11.84
CA ASP A 120 -9.30 8.96 -13.06
C ASP A 120 -9.88 7.56 -12.84
N ARG A 121 -9.33 6.77 -11.93
CA ARG A 121 -9.85 5.45 -11.55
C ARG A 121 -10.88 5.48 -10.41
N GLY A 122 -11.35 6.66 -10.03
CA GLY A 122 -12.41 6.82 -9.03
C GLY A 122 -11.97 6.54 -7.60
N ALA A 123 -10.75 6.97 -7.23
CA ALA A 123 -10.28 6.90 -5.85
C ALA A 123 -11.11 7.81 -4.94
N GLU A 124 -11.58 7.26 -3.81
CA GLU A 124 -12.42 7.98 -2.85
C GLU A 124 -11.59 8.72 -1.77
N GLY A 125 -10.27 8.54 -1.76
CA GLY A 125 -9.32 9.17 -0.84
C GLY A 125 -7.92 8.58 -0.97
N VAL A 126 -7.01 9.06 -0.13
CA VAL A 126 -5.65 8.53 0.02
C VAL A 126 -5.52 7.90 1.40
N GLY A 127 -5.34 6.57 1.43
CA GLY A 127 -5.16 5.83 2.68
C GLY A 127 -3.71 5.75 3.14
N LEU A 128 -2.78 5.96 2.21
CA LEU A 128 -1.36 6.04 2.49
C LEU A 128 -0.66 6.99 1.51
N TYR A 129 -0.26 8.16 1.99
CA TYR A 129 0.72 8.98 1.33
C TYR A 129 2.11 8.71 1.92
N ARG A 130 3.01 8.16 1.09
CA ARG A 130 4.37 7.77 1.46
C ARG A 130 5.29 8.99 1.41
N THR A 131 5.47 9.63 2.55
CA THR A 131 6.28 10.86 2.64
C THR A 131 7.77 10.60 2.42
N GLU A 132 8.26 9.41 2.78
CA GLU A 132 9.66 9.02 2.64
C GLU A 132 10.18 9.10 1.21
N VAL A 133 9.33 8.96 0.20
CA VAL A 133 9.73 9.05 -1.22
C VAL A 133 10.41 10.40 -1.52
N HIS A 134 9.88 11.49 -0.97
CA HIS A 134 10.47 12.82 -1.16
C HIS A 134 11.80 12.98 -0.43
N PHE A 135 11.94 12.35 0.74
CA PHE A 135 13.22 12.36 1.47
C PHE A 135 14.30 11.57 0.71
N MET A 136 13.94 10.42 0.13
CA MET A 136 14.85 9.59 -0.66
C MET A 136 15.29 10.25 -1.97
N MET A 137 14.52 11.19 -2.51
CA MET A 137 14.84 11.90 -3.75
C MET A 137 15.75 13.12 -3.55
N ASN A 138 16.04 13.48 -2.30
CA ASN A 138 16.90 14.61 -1.95
C ASN A 138 18.26 14.10 -1.42
N ASP A 139 19.21 15.02 -1.31
CA ASP A 139 20.53 14.79 -0.74
C ASP A 139 20.69 15.39 0.67
N ARG A 140 19.59 15.91 1.23
CA ARG A 140 19.47 16.45 2.59
C ARG A 140 18.01 16.32 3.08
N PHE A 141 17.79 16.52 4.37
CA PHE A 141 16.44 16.66 4.90
C PHE A 141 15.72 17.85 4.25
N PRO A 142 14.53 17.65 3.67
CA PRO A 142 13.70 18.76 3.16
C PRO A 142 13.29 19.70 4.31
N THR A 143 13.37 20.98 4.08
CA THR A 143 12.89 22.00 5.05
C THR A 143 11.39 21.90 5.28
N GLU A 144 10.87 22.49 6.38
CA GLU A 144 9.43 22.60 6.65
C GLU A 144 8.67 23.17 5.45
N GLU A 145 9.18 24.24 4.84
CA GLU A 145 8.54 24.90 3.72
C GLU A 145 8.54 24.06 2.44
N GLU A 146 9.62 23.38 2.12
CA GLU A 146 9.68 22.44 0.98
C GLU A 146 8.65 21.31 1.14
N GLN A 147 8.58 20.71 2.34
CA GLN A 147 7.60 19.70 2.66
C GLN A 147 6.17 20.26 2.57
N ARG A 148 5.91 21.44 3.16
CA ARG A 148 4.60 22.10 3.14
C ARG A 148 4.08 22.29 1.70
N LEU A 149 4.93 22.75 0.79
CA LEU A 149 4.57 22.96 -0.61
C LEU A 149 4.19 21.67 -1.33
N ILE A 150 4.90 20.57 -1.03
CA ILE A 150 4.63 19.24 -1.60
C ILE A 150 3.31 18.71 -1.05
N TYR A 151 3.13 18.71 0.26
CA TYR A 151 1.92 18.21 0.91
C TYR A 151 0.67 19.01 0.50
N ARG A 152 0.80 20.33 0.38
CA ARG A 152 -0.28 21.20 -0.09
C ARG A 152 -0.75 20.83 -1.51
N LYS A 153 0.15 20.49 -2.41
CA LYS A 153 -0.22 20.04 -3.78
C LYS A 153 -1.08 18.79 -3.74
N HIS A 154 -0.71 17.80 -2.89
CA HIS A 154 -1.48 16.57 -2.73
C HIS A 154 -2.85 16.83 -2.10
N LEU A 155 -2.92 17.60 -1.02
CA LEU A 155 -4.17 17.96 -0.36
C LEU A 155 -5.13 18.66 -1.34
N LYS A 156 -4.64 19.67 -2.07
CA LYS A 156 -5.46 20.38 -3.08
C LYS A 156 -6.00 19.45 -4.16
N ALA A 157 -5.18 18.50 -4.62
CA ALA A 157 -5.57 17.61 -5.72
C ALA A 157 -6.66 16.60 -5.31
N PHE A 158 -6.69 16.19 -4.05
CA PHE A 158 -7.70 15.26 -3.53
C PHE A 158 -8.88 15.94 -2.83
N ALA A 159 -8.79 17.24 -2.49
CA ALA A 159 -9.87 17.95 -1.81
C ALA A 159 -11.22 17.77 -2.53
N PRO A 160 -12.33 17.54 -1.80
CA PRO A 160 -12.47 17.44 -0.34
C PRO A 160 -12.24 16.02 0.24
N ARG A 161 -11.63 15.09 -0.53
CA ARG A 161 -11.43 13.70 -0.14
C ARG A 161 -10.38 13.59 0.97
N PRO A 162 -10.47 12.56 1.84
CA PRO A 162 -9.47 12.32 2.88
C PRO A 162 -8.08 12.00 2.31
N VAL A 163 -7.05 12.55 2.96
CA VAL A 163 -5.65 12.25 2.65
C VAL A 163 -4.93 11.87 3.95
N THR A 164 -4.52 10.61 4.05
CA THR A 164 -3.75 10.10 5.19
C THR A 164 -2.26 10.18 4.87
N MET A 165 -1.55 11.09 5.53
CA MET A 165 -0.09 11.25 5.40
C MET A 165 0.62 10.47 6.50
N ARG A 166 1.48 9.54 6.12
CA ARG A 166 2.31 8.80 7.06
C ARG A 166 3.52 9.66 7.44
N THR A 167 3.82 9.78 8.74
CA THR A 167 5.08 10.38 9.17
C THR A 167 6.25 9.54 8.69
N LEU A 168 7.45 10.11 8.69
CA LEU A 168 8.63 9.56 8.06
C LEU A 168 8.90 8.11 8.49
N ASP A 169 8.96 7.21 7.51
CA ASP A 169 9.26 5.79 7.69
C ASP A 169 10.54 5.44 6.94
N ILE A 170 11.69 5.78 7.55
CA ILE A 170 13.04 5.44 7.09
C ILE A 170 13.66 4.37 8.00
N GLY A 171 14.68 3.69 7.50
CA GLY A 171 15.26 2.49 8.09
C GLY A 171 14.77 1.23 7.38
N GLY A 172 15.31 0.07 7.73
CA GLY A 172 15.04 -1.15 7.01
C GLY A 172 15.59 -1.12 5.57
N ASP A 173 14.70 -1.22 4.60
CA ASP A 173 15.02 -1.14 3.17
C ASP A 173 14.98 0.30 2.59
N LYS A 174 14.67 1.31 3.43
CA LYS A 174 14.50 2.71 3.03
C LYS A 174 15.65 3.57 3.57
N ALA A 175 16.79 3.50 2.89
CA ALA A 175 17.98 4.25 3.27
C ALA A 175 17.94 5.68 2.69
N LEU A 176 18.45 6.65 3.48
CA LEU A 176 18.77 8.00 3.03
C LEU A 176 20.29 8.12 2.89
N SER A 177 20.78 8.57 1.74
CA SER A 177 22.22 8.71 1.49
C SER A 177 22.93 9.69 2.45
N TYR A 178 22.19 10.67 2.96
CA TYR A 178 22.66 11.72 3.87
C TYR A 178 22.33 11.45 5.35
N PHE A 179 21.65 10.34 5.64
CA PHE A 179 21.35 9.88 7.00
C PHE A 179 21.46 8.35 7.04
N PRO A 180 22.70 7.83 6.96
CA PRO A 180 22.94 6.38 6.92
C PRO A 180 22.59 5.74 8.26
N ILE A 181 21.82 4.65 8.19
CA ILE A 181 21.50 3.79 9.33
C ILE A 181 22.13 2.43 9.04
N GLU A 182 23.22 2.12 9.75
CA GLU A 182 23.94 0.85 9.58
C GLU A 182 23.62 -0.07 10.74
N GLU A 183 22.94 -1.17 10.48
CA GLU A 183 22.50 -2.15 11.45
C GLU A 183 22.62 -3.57 10.89
N GLU A 184 22.90 -4.54 11.75
CA GLU A 184 22.97 -5.95 11.36
C GLU A 184 21.60 -6.51 10.96
N ASN A 185 20.52 -6.00 11.56
CA ASN A 185 19.14 -6.39 11.31
C ASN A 185 18.25 -5.16 11.04
N PRO A 186 18.37 -4.51 9.87
CA PRO A 186 17.75 -3.21 9.61
C PRO A 186 16.24 -3.18 9.78
N PHE A 187 15.54 -4.28 9.47
CA PHE A 187 14.08 -4.36 9.65
C PHE A 187 13.65 -4.44 11.13
N LEU A 188 14.51 -4.88 12.02
CA LEU A 188 14.23 -5.02 13.47
C LEU A 188 14.78 -3.87 14.30
N GLY A 189 15.46 -2.92 13.67
CA GLY A 189 16.22 -1.89 14.32
C GLY A 189 15.54 -0.52 14.40
N TRP A 190 16.32 0.51 14.13
CA TRP A 190 15.94 1.92 14.22
C TRP A 190 15.19 2.37 12.98
N ARG A 191 13.86 2.34 13.05
CA ARG A 191 12.99 2.56 11.91
C ARG A 191 11.71 3.30 12.30
N GLY A 192 11.19 4.12 11.38
CA GLY A 192 9.89 4.78 11.49
C GLY A 192 9.80 5.67 12.73
N ILE A 193 8.77 5.46 13.55
CA ILE A 193 8.54 6.28 14.75
C ILE A 193 9.72 6.27 15.73
N ARG A 194 10.51 5.20 15.79
CA ARG A 194 11.69 5.13 16.66
C ARG A 194 12.73 6.18 16.29
N VAL A 195 12.98 6.33 14.97
CA VAL A 195 13.89 7.38 14.46
C VAL A 195 13.33 8.77 14.77
N THR A 196 12.06 8.98 14.53
CA THR A 196 11.46 10.32 14.64
C THR A 196 11.22 10.75 16.09
N LEU A 197 11.09 9.82 17.04
CA LEU A 197 11.06 10.17 18.46
C LEU A 197 12.46 10.43 19.05
N ASP A 198 13.50 9.76 18.54
CA ASP A 198 14.89 10.05 18.90
C ASP A 198 15.40 11.35 18.24
N HIS A 199 14.81 11.76 17.11
CA HIS A 199 15.06 13.00 16.39
C HIS A 199 13.79 13.86 16.29
N PRO A 200 13.30 14.42 17.43
CA PRO A 200 12.04 15.14 17.47
C PRO A 200 12.03 16.39 16.56
N GLU A 201 13.19 16.96 16.24
CA GLU A 201 13.32 18.07 15.30
C GLU A 201 12.86 17.69 13.88
N ILE A 202 13.12 16.45 13.43
CA ILE A 202 12.67 15.94 12.14
C ILE A 202 11.13 15.75 12.18
N PHE A 203 10.64 15.15 13.26
CA PHE A 203 9.21 14.91 13.45
C PHE A 203 8.41 16.21 13.51
N LEU A 204 8.87 17.18 14.31
CA LEU A 204 8.21 18.49 14.46
C LEU A 204 8.17 19.25 13.13
N ALA A 205 9.28 19.32 12.39
CA ALA A 205 9.32 19.97 11.09
C ALA A 205 8.33 19.34 10.10
N GLN A 206 8.24 18.00 10.08
CA GLN A 206 7.31 17.29 9.21
C GLN A 206 5.84 17.53 9.59
N VAL A 207 5.50 17.39 10.87
CA VAL A 207 4.13 17.56 11.36
C VAL A 207 3.66 19.01 11.16
N ARG A 208 4.51 20.00 11.45
CA ARG A 208 4.23 21.41 11.17
C ARG A 208 3.95 21.64 9.68
N ALA A 209 4.78 21.05 8.81
CA ALA A 209 4.58 21.14 7.37
C ALA A 209 3.26 20.53 6.91
N MET A 210 2.85 19.37 7.47
CA MET A 210 1.57 18.72 7.18
C MET A 210 0.38 19.60 7.58
N ILE A 211 0.37 20.10 8.82
CA ILE A 211 -0.72 20.92 9.34
C ILE A 211 -0.83 22.24 8.56
N ARG A 212 0.28 22.95 8.37
CA ARG A 212 0.30 24.23 7.60
C ARG A 212 -0.03 24.05 6.12
N ALA A 213 0.21 22.87 5.57
CA ALA A 213 -0.16 22.56 4.18
C ALA A 213 -1.68 22.59 3.95
N ASN A 214 -2.48 22.36 5.00
CA ASN A 214 -3.94 22.33 4.94
C ASN A 214 -4.61 23.71 5.09
N GLU A 215 -3.86 24.76 5.40
CA GLU A 215 -4.38 26.10 5.56
C GLU A 215 -5.16 26.58 4.32
N GLY A 216 -6.43 26.96 4.53
CA GLY A 216 -7.32 27.45 3.46
C GLY A 216 -7.62 26.41 2.37
N ILE A 217 -7.55 25.13 2.67
CA ILE A 217 -7.95 24.03 1.78
C ILE A 217 -9.08 23.26 2.45
N ASP A 218 -10.14 22.98 1.70
CA ASP A 218 -11.20 22.07 2.12
C ASP A 218 -10.75 20.60 1.87
N ALA A 219 -9.70 20.16 2.58
CA ALA A 219 -9.20 18.81 2.52
C ALA A 219 -9.17 18.18 3.91
N TYR A 220 -9.51 16.91 4.00
CA TYR A 220 -9.50 16.17 5.25
C TYR A 220 -8.14 15.52 5.47
N LEU A 221 -7.22 16.26 6.12
CA LEU A 221 -5.90 15.77 6.49
C LEU A 221 -5.98 14.78 7.66
N ARG A 222 -5.30 13.65 7.51
CA ARG A 222 -5.08 12.64 8.55
C ARG A 222 -3.59 12.34 8.65
N ILE A 223 -3.06 12.22 9.87
CA ILE A 223 -1.66 11.88 10.14
C ILE A 223 -1.59 10.45 10.66
N MET A 224 -0.70 9.64 10.13
CA MET A 224 -0.54 8.23 10.49
C MET A 224 0.88 7.94 10.97
N LEU A 225 1.00 7.32 12.15
CA LEU A 225 2.26 6.95 12.78
C LEU A 225 2.69 5.54 12.38
N PRO A 226 3.87 5.35 11.74
CA PRO A 226 4.39 4.03 11.34
C PRO A 226 5.10 3.31 12.47
N MET A 227 5.26 2.00 12.38
CA MET A 227 6.14 1.16 13.21
C MET A 227 5.87 1.24 14.72
N VAL A 228 4.67 1.59 15.12
CA VAL A 228 4.27 1.65 16.53
C VAL A 228 4.28 0.26 17.15
N SER A 229 4.92 0.12 18.29
CA SER A 229 5.02 -1.12 19.07
C SER A 229 4.47 -1.00 20.49
N SER A 230 4.24 0.22 20.96
CA SER A 230 3.75 0.48 22.32
C SER A 230 2.84 1.71 22.40
N THR A 231 2.03 1.78 23.47
CA THR A 231 1.20 2.95 23.75
C THR A 231 2.02 4.17 24.14
N GLY A 232 3.21 3.99 24.73
CA GLY A 232 4.09 5.10 25.10
C GLY A 232 4.60 5.88 23.90
N GLU A 233 4.91 5.20 22.78
CA GLU A 233 5.27 5.85 21.53
C GLU A 233 4.11 6.70 20.99
N VAL A 234 2.88 6.20 21.11
CA VAL A 234 1.68 6.94 20.68
C VAL A 234 1.47 8.18 21.56
N ASP A 235 1.56 8.03 22.89
CA ASP A 235 1.36 9.13 23.83
C ASP A 235 2.39 10.26 23.58
N GLU A 236 3.65 9.94 23.34
CA GLU A 236 4.69 10.93 23.05
C GLU A 236 4.49 11.60 21.68
N ALA A 237 4.17 10.83 20.63
CA ALA A 237 3.88 11.40 19.31
C ALA A 237 2.66 12.35 19.35
N GLN A 238 1.60 11.98 20.05
CA GLN A 238 0.42 12.81 20.27
C GLN A 238 0.75 14.11 21.01
N ARG A 239 1.62 14.03 22.01
CA ARG A 239 2.10 15.21 22.73
C ARG A 239 2.81 16.19 21.79
N LEU A 240 3.71 15.70 20.95
CA LEU A 240 4.46 16.49 19.98
C LEU A 240 3.54 17.07 18.89
N ILE A 241 2.59 16.32 18.35
CA ILE A 241 1.61 16.79 17.36
C ILE A 241 0.74 17.90 17.97
N SER A 242 0.25 17.72 19.19
CA SER A 242 -0.53 18.72 19.91
C SER A 242 0.26 19.99 20.20
N GLN A 243 1.55 19.87 20.46
CA GLN A 243 2.45 21.01 20.61
C GLN A 243 2.57 21.78 19.27
N CYS A 244 2.87 21.10 18.17
CA CYS A 244 2.93 21.72 16.83
C CYS A 244 1.65 22.47 16.49
N TYR A 245 0.50 21.85 16.73
CA TYR A 245 -0.79 22.47 16.44
C TYR A 245 -0.99 23.78 17.23
N ARG A 246 -0.71 23.78 18.55
CA ARG A 246 -0.83 24.99 19.37
C ARG A 246 0.10 26.10 18.89
N GLU A 247 1.36 25.78 18.61
CA GLU A 247 2.33 26.77 18.11
C GLU A 247 1.87 27.38 16.79
N ILE A 248 1.35 26.59 15.86
CA ILE A 248 0.84 27.07 14.56
C ILE A 248 -0.38 27.99 14.74
N VAL A 249 -1.28 27.67 15.67
CA VAL A 249 -2.45 28.52 15.98
C VAL A 249 -2.00 29.82 16.65
N GLU A 250 -1.00 29.78 17.55
CA GLU A 250 -0.40 30.99 18.18
C GLU A 250 0.31 31.87 17.14
N GLU A 251 0.84 31.30 16.07
CA GLU A 251 1.39 32.06 14.92
C GLU A 251 0.29 32.75 14.07
N GLY A 252 -0.98 32.51 14.37
CA GLY A 252 -2.12 33.12 13.67
C GLY A 252 -2.55 32.37 12.40
N VAL A 253 -2.11 31.13 12.22
CA VAL A 253 -2.51 30.29 11.07
C VAL A 253 -3.84 29.59 11.38
N GLU A 254 -4.82 29.74 10.49
CA GLU A 254 -6.14 29.12 10.63
C GLU A 254 -6.11 27.69 10.08
N VAL A 255 -6.06 26.72 10.96
CA VAL A 255 -6.03 25.28 10.65
C VAL A 255 -6.84 24.49 11.68
N GLU A 256 -7.36 23.35 11.24
CA GLU A 256 -7.98 22.37 12.15
C GLU A 256 -6.94 21.34 12.61
N MET A 257 -7.17 20.78 13.82
CA MET A 257 -6.38 19.66 14.32
C MET A 257 -6.67 18.43 13.44
N PRO A 258 -5.67 17.83 12.79
CA PRO A 258 -5.90 16.66 11.97
C PRO A 258 -6.21 15.43 12.83
N ASP A 259 -6.96 14.48 12.29
CA ASP A 259 -7.06 13.14 12.88
C ASP A 259 -5.69 12.48 12.94
N VAL A 260 -5.41 11.82 14.05
CA VAL A 260 -4.17 11.06 14.24
C VAL A 260 -4.47 9.58 14.37
N GLY A 261 -3.83 8.75 13.57
CA GLY A 261 -3.96 7.31 13.59
C GLY A 261 -2.64 6.58 13.65
N VAL A 262 -2.73 5.27 13.85
CA VAL A 262 -1.58 4.38 13.94
C VAL A 262 -1.62 3.34 12.83
N MET A 263 -0.46 3.06 12.24
CA MET A 263 -0.28 1.89 11.39
C MET A 263 0.04 0.66 12.24
N ILE A 264 -0.88 -0.29 12.23
CA ILE A 264 -0.68 -1.59 12.89
C ILE A 264 0.10 -2.49 11.93
N GLU A 265 1.38 -2.60 12.16
CA GLU A 265 2.30 -3.35 11.28
C GLU A 265 3.37 -4.13 12.07
N VAL A 266 3.42 -3.94 13.38
CA VAL A 266 4.26 -4.71 14.30
C VAL A 266 3.36 -5.66 15.10
N PRO A 267 3.72 -6.94 15.26
CA PRO A 267 2.89 -7.90 16.00
C PRO A 267 2.53 -7.46 17.42
N ALA A 268 3.44 -6.78 18.11
CA ALA A 268 3.16 -6.21 19.44
C ALA A 268 1.97 -5.24 19.43
N ALA A 269 1.81 -4.46 18.36
CA ALA A 269 0.69 -3.53 18.20
C ALA A 269 -0.64 -4.27 17.96
N VAL A 270 -0.63 -5.44 17.32
CA VAL A 270 -1.84 -6.28 17.19
C VAL A 270 -2.39 -6.67 18.56
N TYR A 271 -1.52 -7.14 19.45
CA TYR A 271 -1.91 -7.53 20.82
C TYR A 271 -2.29 -6.36 21.71
N GLN A 272 -1.87 -5.15 21.38
CA GLN A 272 -2.21 -3.90 22.07
C GLN A 272 -3.21 -3.03 21.28
N ALA A 273 -3.84 -3.58 20.25
CA ALA A 273 -4.67 -2.78 19.33
C ALA A 273 -5.78 -2.02 20.05
N ARG A 274 -6.38 -2.62 21.10
CA ARG A 274 -7.43 -1.97 21.88
C ARG A 274 -6.92 -0.78 22.71
N GLU A 275 -5.75 -0.90 23.33
CA GLU A 275 -5.11 0.16 24.09
C GLU A 275 -4.64 1.29 23.20
N ILE A 276 -4.15 0.96 22.01
CA ILE A 276 -3.70 1.91 20.98
C ILE A 276 -4.90 2.69 20.41
N VAL A 277 -5.96 1.99 20.00
CA VAL A 277 -7.11 2.63 19.34
C VAL A 277 -7.85 3.62 20.24
N ARG A 278 -7.80 3.45 21.56
CA ARG A 278 -8.37 4.41 22.54
C ARG A 278 -7.66 5.76 22.55
N ARG A 279 -6.43 5.82 22.05
CA ARG A 279 -5.58 7.01 22.03
C ARG A 279 -5.63 7.77 20.70
N VAL A 280 -6.20 7.16 19.66
CA VAL A 280 -6.14 7.68 18.31
C VAL A 280 -7.52 7.75 17.66
N ASP A 281 -7.61 8.41 16.52
CA ASP A 281 -8.89 8.62 15.81
C ASP A 281 -9.19 7.49 14.83
N PHE A 282 -8.16 6.78 14.34
CA PHE A 282 -8.31 5.66 13.43
C PHE A 282 -7.12 4.69 13.50
N LEU A 283 -7.31 3.49 12.96
CA LEU A 283 -6.24 2.54 12.69
C LEU A 283 -6.13 2.25 11.19
N SER A 284 -4.93 1.89 10.76
CA SER A 284 -4.69 1.33 9.43
C SER A 284 -3.70 0.18 9.54
N VAL A 285 -3.97 -0.95 8.88
CA VAL A 285 -3.04 -2.08 8.92
C VAL A 285 -2.05 -1.96 7.77
N GLY A 286 -0.76 -1.98 8.09
CA GLY A 286 0.34 -2.11 7.14
C GLY A 286 0.64 -3.60 6.90
N SER A 287 -0.15 -4.25 6.03
CA SER A 287 -0.07 -5.71 5.86
C SER A 287 1.28 -6.21 5.41
N ASN A 288 2.04 -5.41 4.64
CA ASN A 288 3.35 -5.83 4.12
C ASN A 288 4.34 -6.11 5.26
N ASP A 289 4.49 -5.15 6.16
CA ASP A 289 5.40 -5.28 7.30
C ASP A 289 4.82 -6.22 8.36
N LEU A 290 3.50 -6.19 8.58
CA LEU A 290 2.84 -7.11 9.53
C LEU A 290 3.08 -8.58 9.14
N ILE A 291 2.89 -8.95 7.87
CA ILE A 291 3.12 -10.31 7.39
C ILE A 291 4.60 -10.69 7.56
N GLN A 292 5.51 -9.80 7.17
CA GLN A 292 6.95 -10.01 7.30
C GLN A 292 7.35 -10.31 8.76
N TYR A 293 6.88 -9.51 9.70
CA TYR A 293 7.20 -9.70 11.12
C TYR A 293 6.46 -10.87 11.77
N MET A 294 5.22 -11.12 11.40
CA MET A 294 4.43 -12.26 11.90
C MET A 294 5.02 -13.60 11.49
N LEU A 295 5.52 -13.71 10.27
CA LEU A 295 6.08 -14.93 9.73
C LEU A 295 7.61 -14.99 9.84
N ALA A 296 8.26 -13.94 10.35
CA ALA A 296 9.72 -13.80 10.42
C ALA A 296 10.40 -14.01 9.04
N VAL A 297 9.82 -13.44 7.99
CA VAL A 297 10.26 -13.62 6.60
C VAL A 297 10.58 -12.26 6.00
N ASP A 298 11.82 -12.09 5.55
CA ASP A 298 12.19 -10.94 4.74
C ASP A 298 11.68 -11.12 3.30
N ARG A 299 10.68 -10.34 2.91
CA ARG A 299 10.07 -10.37 1.57
C ARG A 299 11.04 -10.01 0.43
N ASN A 300 12.17 -9.37 0.76
CA ASN A 300 13.21 -9.02 -0.22
C ASN A 300 14.28 -10.12 -0.37
N ASN A 301 14.24 -11.16 0.45
CA ASN A 301 15.15 -12.30 0.39
C ASN A 301 14.52 -13.41 -0.47
N ALA A 302 15.07 -13.63 -1.67
CA ALA A 302 14.57 -14.60 -2.63
C ALA A 302 14.50 -16.04 -2.08
N HIS A 303 15.38 -16.42 -1.13
CA HIS A 303 15.41 -17.78 -0.57
C HIS A 303 14.22 -18.09 0.34
N VAL A 304 13.56 -17.10 0.90
CA VAL A 304 12.45 -17.26 1.83
C VAL A 304 11.16 -16.55 1.39
N ALA A 305 11.19 -15.87 0.24
CA ALA A 305 10.06 -15.08 -0.25
C ALA A 305 8.77 -15.91 -0.42
N GLU A 306 8.87 -17.19 -0.75
CA GLU A 306 7.72 -18.10 -0.84
C GLU A 306 7.01 -18.34 0.50
N LEU A 307 7.69 -18.11 1.62
CA LEU A 307 7.11 -18.20 2.96
C LEU A 307 6.28 -16.96 3.32
N TYR A 308 6.40 -15.88 2.54
CA TYR A 308 5.59 -14.68 2.69
C TYR A 308 4.19 -14.92 2.12
N GLN A 309 3.24 -15.25 2.98
CA GLN A 309 1.91 -15.72 2.57
C GLN A 309 0.79 -14.86 3.16
N GLU A 310 0.10 -14.09 2.31
CA GLU A 310 -1.02 -13.22 2.69
C GLU A 310 -2.20 -14.00 3.32
N PHE A 311 -2.41 -15.23 2.89
CA PHE A 311 -3.50 -16.11 3.39
C PHE A 311 -3.07 -17.02 4.55
N HIS A 312 -1.92 -16.74 5.17
CA HIS A 312 -1.47 -17.52 6.33
C HIS A 312 -2.47 -17.38 7.48
N PRO A 313 -2.89 -18.49 8.13
CA PRO A 313 -3.89 -18.45 9.22
C PRO A 313 -3.55 -17.44 10.32
N ALA A 314 -2.29 -17.39 10.76
CA ALA A 314 -1.85 -16.43 11.80
C ALA A 314 -2.05 -14.97 11.36
N VAL A 315 -1.82 -14.66 10.07
CA VAL A 315 -2.04 -13.32 9.51
C VAL A 315 -3.52 -12.99 9.54
N LEU A 316 -4.38 -13.87 9.06
CA LEU A 316 -5.84 -13.66 9.03
C LEU A 316 -6.42 -13.48 10.44
N HIS A 317 -5.93 -14.24 11.43
CA HIS A 317 -6.32 -14.06 12.83
C HIS A 317 -5.83 -12.73 13.41
N ALA A 318 -4.61 -12.30 13.10
CA ALA A 318 -4.09 -11.00 13.52
C ALA A 318 -4.94 -9.86 12.96
N LEU A 319 -5.27 -9.91 11.65
CA LEU A 319 -6.14 -8.95 10.98
C LEU A 319 -7.51 -8.87 11.65
N LYS A 320 -8.12 -10.01 11.97
CA LYS A 320 -9.41 -10.08 12.67
C LYS A 320 -9.33 -9.51 14.08
N THR A 321 -8.23 -9.76 14.80
CA THR A 321 -8.01 -9.20 16.15
C THR A 321 -8.01 -7.67 16.13
N VAL A 322 -7.35 -7.06 15.13
CA VAL A 322 -7.33 -5.60 14.97
C VAL A 322 -8.72 -5.05 14.66
N VAL A 323 -9.48 -5.72 13.79
CA VAL A 323 -10.88 -5.35 13.48
C VAL A 323 -11.73 -5.35 14.74
N ASP A 324 -11.66 -6.41 15.53
CA ASP A 324 -12.46 -6.53 16.76
C ASP A 324 -12.11 -5.43 17.77
N ALA A 325 -10.83 -5.10 17.92
CA ALA A 325 -10.39 -4.01 18.77
C ALA A 325 -10.92 -2.64 18.30
N ALA A 326 -10.86 -2.35 17.02
CA ALA A 326 -11.34 -1.09 16.43
C ALA A 326 -12.88 -0.95 16.59
N HIS A 327 -13.62 -2.02 16.30
CA HIS A 327 -15.08 -2.01 16.39
C HIS A 327 -15.59 -1.87 17.82
N ILE A 328 -14.94 -2.49 18.82
CA ILE A 328 -15.30 -2.34 20.24
C ILE A 328 -15.22 -0.86 20.68
N GLU A 329 -14.24 -0.12 20.17
CA GLU A 329 -14.03 1.29 20.49
C GLU A 329 -14.69 2.25 19.45
N ASN A 330 -15.46 1.72 18.49
CA ASN A 330 -16.15 2.46 17.41
C ASN A 330 -15.22 3.38 16.62
N LYS A 331 -14.01 2.91 16.29
CA LYS A 331 -13.03 3.68 15.51
C LYS A 331 -12.89 3.14 14.09
N PRO A 332 -12.72 4.02 13.09
CA PRO A 332 -12.51 3.62 11.71
C PRO A 332 -11.23 2.79 11.53
N LEU A 333 -11.31 1.76 10.70
CA LEU A 333 -10.19 0.88 10.40
C LEU A 333 -9.97 0.74 8.90
N GLY A 334 -8.75 1.00 8.45
CA GLY A 334 -8.29 0.74 7.09
C GLY A 334 -7.19 -0.32 7.01
N ILE A 335 -6.85 -0.68 5.79
CA ILE A 335 -5.66 -1.46 5.45
C ILE A 335 -5.00 -0.87 4.21
N CYS A 336 -3.67 -0.74 4.21
CA CYS A 336 -2.93 -0.05 3.14
C CYS A 336 -1.77 -0.86 2.55
N GLY A 337 -1.63 -2.13 2.91
CA GLY A 337 -0.65 -3.03 2.30
C GLY A 337 -1.09 -3.57 0.93
N GLU A 338 -0.22 -4.32 0.28
CA GLU A 338 -0.51 -4.91 -1.04
C GLU A 338 -1.69 -5.89 -1.01
N MET A 339 -1.92 -6.53 0.13
CA MET A 339 -3.06 -7.42 0.36
C MET A 339 -4.42 -6.74 0.07
N ALA A 340 -4.55 -5.44 0.34
CA ALA A 340 -5.77 -4.68 0.04
C ALA A 340 -6.08 -4.61 -1.46
N GLY A 341 -5.05 -4.63 -2.30
CA GLY A 341 -5.16 -4.66 -3.76
C GLY A 341 -5.35 -6.05 -4.36
N ASN A 342 -5.40 -7.09 -3.52
CA ASN A 342 -5.69 -8.45 -3.93
C ASN A 342 -7.20 -8.72 -3.93
N PRO A 343 -7.87 -8.91 -5.08
CA PRO A 343 -9.32 -9.14 -5.12
C PRO A 343 -9.78 -10.30 -4.25
N SER A 344 -9.02 -11.39 -4.17
CA SER A 344 -9.35 -12.55 -3.31
C SER A 344 -9.25 -12.19 -1.83
N ALA A 345 -8.19 -11.48 -1.44
CA ALA A 345 -8.04 -11.01 -0.06
C ALA A 345 -9.06 -9.92 0.28
N ALA A 346 -9.39 -9.03 -0.65
CA ALA A 346 -10.37 -7.94 -0.44
C ALA A 346 -11.75 -8.47 -0.01
N ILE A 347 -12.19 -9.63 -0.54
CA ILE A 347 -13.43 -10.27 -0.11
C ILE A 347 -13.38 -10.69 1.37
N LEU A 348 -12.25 -11.21 1.84
CA LEU A 348 -12.09 -11.57 3.25
C LEU A 348 -11.96 -10.34 4.14
N LEU A 349 -11.21 -9.31 3.71
CA LEU A 349 -11.05 -8.05 4.44
C LEU A 349 -12.39 -7.33 4.61
N MET A 350 -13.19 -7.26 3.55
CA MET A 350 -14.53 -6.74 3.58
C MET A 350 -15.41 -7.53 4.58
N ALA A 351 -15.35 -8.86 4.53
CA ALA A 351 -16.11 -9.73 5.43
C ALA A 351 -15.68 -9.62 6.89
N MET A 352 -14.38 -9.32 7.15
CA MET A 352 -13.86 -9.05 8.50
C MET A 352 -14.43 -7.76 9.08
N GLY A 353 -14.76 -6.76 8.23
CA GLY A 353 -15.32 -5.47 8.64
C GLY A 353 -14.33 -4.30 8.53
N TYR A 354 -13.39 -4.34 7.58
CA TYR A 354 -12.58 -3.17 7.24
C TYR A 354 -13.43 -2.09 6.56
N ASP A 355 -13.31 -0.83 6.99
CA ASP A 355 -14.03 0.32 6.42
C ASP A 355 -13.39 0.84 5.13
N VAL A 356 -12.06 0.71 5.03
CA VAL A 356 -11.26 1.25 3.95
C VAL A 356 -10.24 0.23 3.45
N LEU A 357 -10.22 -0.02 2.14
CA LEU A 357 -9.16 -0.76 1.47
C LEU A 357 -8.34 0.22 0.62
N SER A 358 -7.07 0.41 0.96
CA SER A 358 -6.17 1.34 0.27
C SER A 358 -5.08 0.59 -0.49
N MET A 359 -4.96 0.86 -1.78
CA MET A 359 -4.16 0.07 -2.70
C MET A 359 -3.51 0.93 -3.79
N ASN A 360 -2.67 0.32 -4.60
CA ASN A 360 -2.22 0.94 -5.85
C ASN A 360 -3.43 1.19 -6.77
N SER A 361 -3.47 2.34 -7.43
CA SER A 361 -4.56 2.72 -8.34
C SER A 361 -4.82 1.70 -9.46
N SER A 362 -3.81 0.92 -9.88
CA SER A 362 -3.96 -0.15 -10.87
C SER A 362 -4.92 -1.26 -10.44
N ASN A 363 -5.03 -1.52 -9.14
CA ASN A 363 -5.84 -2.61 -8.60
C ASN A 363 -7.27 -2.19 -8.22
N LEU A 364 -7.54 -0.88 -8.20
CA LEU A 364 -8.76 -0.31 -7.65
C LEU A 364 -10.03 -0.83 -8.34
N LEU A 365 -10.02 -0.87 -9.68
CA LEU A 365 -11.19 -1.34 -10.45
C LEU A 365 -11.40 -2.86 -10.34
N MET A 366 -10.32 -3.64 -10.24
CA MET A 366 -10.40 -5.09 -10.03
C MET A 366 -11.02 -5.42 -8.66
N VAL A 367 -10.58 -4.71 -7.61
CA VAL A 367 -11.16 -4.87 -6.26
C VAL A 367 -12.61 -4.40 -6.24
N ARG A 368 -12.93 -3.29 -6.91
CA ARG A 368 -14.32 -2.81 -7.05
C ARG A 368 -15.21 -3.85 -7.70
N LEU A 369 -14.75 -4.47 -8.80
CA LEU A 369 -15.48 -5.57 -9.45
C LEU A 369 -15.71 -6.73 -8.47
N ALA A 370 -14.68 -7.14 -7.74
CA ALA A 370 -14.79 -8.24 -6.77
C ALA A 370 -15.84 -7.93 -5.69
N ILE A 371 -15.79 -6.75 -5.07
CA ILE A 371 -16.75 -6.32 -4.05
C ILE A 371 -18.19 -6.35 -4.61
N ARG A 372 -18.39 -5.75 -5.78
CA ARG A 372 -19.72 -5.66 -6.43
C ARG A 372 -20.30 -7.00 -6.88
N SER A 373 -19.47 -8.03 -6.96
CA SER A 373 -19.87 -9.39 -7.36
C SER A 373 -20.27 -10.30 -6.20
N PHE A 374 -20.08 -9.84 -4.96
CA PHE A 374 -20.40 -10.64 -3.77
C PHE A 374 -21.54 -10.04 -2.94
N LYS A 375 -22.30 -10.93 -2.27
CA LYS A 375 -23.11 -10.54 -1.13
C LYS A 375 -22.27 -10.57 0.13
N MET A 376 -22.44 -9.61 1.01
CA MET A 376 -21.74 -9.57 2.30
C MET A 376 -22.01 -10.84 3.12
N SER A 377 -23.26 -11.32 3.09
CA SER A 377 -23.66 -12.56 3.77
C SER A 377 -22.85 -13.78 3.29
N LYS A 378 -22.60 -13.89 1.99
CA LYS A 378 -21.76 -14.96 1.43
C LYS A 378 -20.28 -14.77 1.82
N ALA A 379 -19.76 -13.56 1.74
CA ALA A 379 -18.38 -13.26 2.13
C ALA A 379 -18.12 -13.58 3.62
N ARG A 380 -19.06 -13.25 4.51
CA ARG A 380 -18.99 -13.61 5.93
C ARG A 380 -19.01 -15.14 6.17
N ALA A 381 -19.80 -15.88 5.41
CA ALA A 381 -19.80 -17.35 5.48
C ALA A 381 -18.45 -17.95 5.01
N MET A 382 -17.86 -17.39 3.95
CA MET A 382 -16.54 -17.76 3.49
C MET A 382 -15.48 -17.47 4.57
N LEU A 383 -15.51 -16.29 5.16
CA LEU A 383 -14.57 -15.91 6.24
C LEU A 383 -14.67 -16.87 7.43
N ALA A 384 -15.90 -17.18 7.88
CA ALA A 384 -16.11 -18.11 8.99
C ALA A 384 -15.45 -19.47 8.73
N LYS A 385 -15.53 -19.98 7.49
CA LYS A 385 -14.85 -21.22 7.09
C LYS A 385 -13.33 -21.05 7.05
N VAL A 386 -12.85 -19.97 6.43
CA VAL A 386 -11.42 -19.68 6.30
C VAL A 386 -10.73 -19.59 7.66
N LEU A 387 -11.35 -18.96 8.65
CA LEU A 387 -10.81 -18.86 10.00
C LEU A 387 -10.71 -20.19 10.76
N THR A 388 -11.30 -21.27 10.26
CA THR A 388 -11.14 -22.64 10.80
C THR A 388 -10.08 -23.46 10.07
N MET A 389 -9.49 -22.92 9.00
CA MET A 389 -8.48 -23.62 8.19
C MET A 389 -7.07 -23.29 8.70
N ASP A 390 -6.17 -24.24 8.59
CA ASP A 390 -4.79 -24.18 9.09
C ASP A 390 -3.71 -24.10 8.01
N ASN A 391 -4.10 -24.05 6.73
CA ASN A 391 -3.19 -24.08 5.60
C ASN A 391 -3.46 -22.93 4.62
N ALA A 392 -2.46 -22.08 4.41
CA ALA A 392 -2.56 -20.90 3.56
C ALA A 392 -2.90 -21.21 2.09
N PHE A 393 -2.34 -22.30 1.54
CA PHE A 393 -2.60 -22.72 0.17
C PHE A 393 -4.07 -23.16 -0.01
N LEU A 394 -4.58 -23.97 0.94
CA LEU A 394 -5.98 -24.40 0.91
C LEU A 394 -6.94 -23.24 1.10
N ILE A 395 -6.59 -22.25 1.93
CA ILE A 395 -7.38 -21.02 2.09
C ILE A 395 -7.43 -20.26 0.77
N LYS A 396 -6.28 -19.99 0.15
CA LYS A 396 -6.20 -19.30 -1.13
C LYS A 396 -7.05 -20.03 -2.19
N SER A 397 -6.83 -21.31 -2.38
CA SER A 397 -7.57 -22.13 -3.34
C SER A 397 -9.09 -22.08 -3.10
N TYR A 398 -9.52 -22.19 -1.86
CA TYR A 398 -10.95 -22.10 -1.52
C TYR A 398 -11.55 -20.74 -1.89
N VAL A 399 -10.88 -19.63 -1.58
CA VAL A 399 -11.36 -18.28 -1.92
C VAL A 399 -11.42 -18.10 -3.43
N GLU A 400 -10.41 -18.54 -4.15
CA GLU A 400 -10.34 -18.46 -5.61
C GLU A 400 -11.44 -19.31 -6.28
N GLU A 401 -11.74 -20.52 -5.78
CA GLU A 401 -12.87 -21.32 -6.24
C GLU A 401 -14.21 -20.59 -6.06
N GLU A 402 -14.42 -19.94 -4.91
CA GLU A 402 -15.64 -19.18 -4.67
C GLU A 402 -15.74 -17.93 -5.56
N MET A 403 -14.60 -17.31 -5.91
CA MET A 403 -14.58 -16.23 -6.90
C MET A 403 -14.94 -16.72 -8.31
N VAL A 404 -14.41 -17.87 -8.73
CA VAL A 404 -14.79 -18.50 -10.02
C VAL A 404 -16.28 -18.80 -10.06
N LYS A 405 -16.86 -19.35 -8.98
CA LYS A 405 -18.32 -19.60 -8.84
C LYS A 405 -19.13 -18.30 -8.86
N ALA A 406 -18.55 -17.19 -8.45
CA ALA A 406 -19.16 -15.85 -8.51
C ALA A 406 -19.03 -15.19 -9.90
N GLY A 407 -18.44 -15.87 -10.89
CA GLY A 407 -18.27 -15.34 -12.24
C GLY A 407 -17.03 -14.48 -12.46
N LEU A 408 -16.02 -14.61 -11.60
CA LEU A 408 -14.77 -13.82 -11.63
C LEU A 408 -13.52 -14.63 -11.98
N PRO A 409 -13.55 -15.58 -12.95
CA PRO A 409 -12.39 -16.39 -13.27
C PRO A 409 -11.20 -15.55 -13.78
N GLN A 410 -11.47 -14.37 -14.39
CA GLN A 410 -10.45 -13.47 -14.90
C GLN A 410 -9.58 -12.89 -13.76
N LEU A 411 -10.21 -12.51 -12.64
CA LEU A 411 -9.49 -11.96 -11.48
C LEU A 411 -8.59 -13.00 -10.78
N VAL A 412 -8.89 -14.28 -10.94
CA VAL A 412 -8.07 -15.38 -10.44
C VAL A 412 -6.89 -15.66 -11.39
N ARG A 413 -7.14 -15.74 -12.71
CA ARG A 413 -6.14 -16.08 -13.73
C ARG A 413 -5.05 -15.02 -13.92
N MET A 414 -5.34 -13.75 -13.69
CA MET A 414 -4.37 -12.66 -13.81
C MET A 414 -3.30 -12.65 -12.70
N ARG A 415 -3.30 -13.65 -11.81
CA ARG A 415 -2.38 -13.76 -10.67
C ARG A 415 -1.66 -15.11 -10.57
N HIS A 416 -1.82 -15.98 -11.57
CA HIS A 416 -1.10 -17.26 -11.70
C HIS A 416 -0.15 -17.25 -12.85
#